data_38f9d399a1308c07ab8ea03855a8e4e5
#
_entry.id   38f9d399a1308c07ab8ea03855a8e4e5
#
_cell.length_a   1.000
_cell.length_b   1.000
_cell.length_c   1.000
_cell.angle_alpha   90.00
_cell.angle_beta   90.00
_cell.angle_gamma   90.00
#
_symmetry.space_group_name_H-M   'P 1'
#
loop_
_entity.id
_entity.type
_entity.pdbx_description
1 polymer ?
#
loop_
_entity_poly.entity_id
_entity_poly.type
_entity_poly.pdbx_seq_one_letter_code
_entity_poly.pdbx_strand_id
1 'polypeptide(L)'
;MTILVTGATGSVGRLVVDELLAAGVPVRALTVDPGRAKLPPDAEVVVGSLAKPATLPVALKGVSAVYLAPMARTVRRFCELAAAAGVERVVALSGSSVGDGHEGSSGNEYGAVEAAVREAGFAWTFLRPGVFMNNTLDWADMVRAGEVRMAYGDATQTPIDLGDIAAVAARVCVEDGHVGATHVLSGPEAISLREQVATLGSVLGREIRFRELTREEQRAQWIGYGVPETAVDWLLDGFEETLRHPQVPTGVVEELLGRPGTTYAEWAAARRDVFA
;
A
#
# COMPACT_ATOMS: atom_id res chain seq x y z
N MET A 1 -16.65 15.04 13.11
CA MET A 1 -15.34 14.34 13.12
C MET A 1 -14.61 14.73 11.85
N THR A 2 -13.40 15.30 11.93
CA THR A 2 -12.56 15.57 10.75
C THR A 2 -11.41 14.56 10.73
N ILE A 3 -11.18 13.94 9.59
CA ILE A 3 -10.08 12.96 9.41
C ILE A 3 -8.93 13.62 8.65
N LEU A 4 -7.73 13.60 9.23
CA LEU A 4 -6.51 13.98 8.51
C LEU A 4 -5.98 12.79 7.71
N VAL A 5 -5.84 12.96 6.40
CA VAL A 5 -5.17 11.99 5.54
C VAL A 5 -3.75 12.48 5.27
N THR A 6 -2.76 11.77 5.80
CA THR A 6 -1.36 12.02 5.48
C THR A 6 -0.99 11.23 4.23
N GLY A 7 0.04 11.67 3.48
CA GLY A 7 0.34 11.05 2.20
C GLY A 7 -0.81 11.16 1.18
N ALA A 8 -1.65 12.18 1.29
CA ALA A 8 -2.87 12.38 0.51
C ALA A 8 -2.65 12.50 -1.03
N THR A 9 -1.43 12.65 -1.48
CA THR A 9 -1.06 12.66 -2.91
C THR A 9 -0.33 11.38 -3.34
N GLY A 10 -0.13 10.45 -2.41
CA GLY A 10 0.45 9.13 -2.70
C GLY A 10 -0.58 8.14 -3.25
N SER A 11 -0.11 6.97 -3.67
CA SER A 11 -0.90 5.95 -4.36
C SER A 11 -2.12 5.45 -3.56
N VAL A 12 -1.96 5.19 -2.26
CA VAL A 12 -3.07 4.76 -1.39
C VAL A 12 -3.77 5.97 -0.79
N GLY A 13 -3.03 6.94 -0.24
CA GLY A 13 -3.62 8.08 0.48
C GLY A 13 -4.57 8.91 -0.36
N ARG A 14 -4.32 9.04 -1.68
CA ARG A 14 -5.23 9.71 -2.60
C ARG A 14 -6.58 9.00 -2.66
N LEU A 15 -6.57 7.69 -2.80
CA LEU A 15 -7.79 6.88 -2.84
C LEU A 15 -8.53 6.90 -1.50
N VAL A 16 -7.80 6.96 -0.37
CA VAL A 16 -8.43 7.13 0.96
C VAL A 16 -9.17 8.48 1.07
N VAL A 17 -8.62 9.55 0.49
CA VAL A 17 -9.34 10.84 0.42
C VAL A 17 -10.64 10.68 -0.37
N ASP A 18 -10.59 10.03 -1.54
CA ASP A 18 -11.75 9.84 -2.40
C ASP A 18 -12.83 8.99 -1.70
N GLU A 19 -12.45 7.89 -1.05
CA GLU A 19 -13.36 7.00 -0.31
C GLU A 19 -14.03 7.70 0.89
N LEU A 20 -13.27 8.45 1.69
CA LEU A 20 -13.82 9.18 2.84
C LEU A 20 -14.80 10.27 2.39
N LEU A 21 -14.48 11.00 1.32
CA LEU A 21 -15.38 12.02 0.78
C LEU A 21 -16.66 11.38 0.22
N ALA A 22 -16.55 10.25 -0.49
CA ALA A 22 -17.70 9.50 -0.97
C ALA A 22 -18.62 9.02 0.17
N ALA A 23 -18.05 8.73 1.34
CA ALA A 23 -18.78 8.42 2.58
C ALA A 23 -19.34 9.67 3.30
N GLY A 24 -19.19 10.87 2.75
CA GLY A 24 -19.65 12.12 3.36
C GLY A 24 -18.83 12.58 4.58
N VAL A 25 -17.63 12.09 4.74
CA VAL A 25 -16.75 12.40 5.87
C VAL A 25 -15.91 13.65 5.58
N PRO A 26 -15.85 14.66 6.45
CA PRO A 26 -14.93 15.78 6.32
C PRO A 26 -13.47 15.34 6.31
N VAL A 27 -12.77 15.62 5.22
CA VAL A 27 -11.38 15.22 5.03
C VAL A 27 -10.47 16.45 4.99
N ARG A 28 -9.40 16.37 5.78
CA ARG A 28 -8.26 17.27 5.66
C ARG A 28 -7.09 16.52 5.02
N ALA A 29 -6.64 16.97 3.86
CA ALA A 29 -5.60 16.32 3.07
C ALA A 29 -4.25 17.04 3.25
N LEU A 30 -3.24 16.33 3.81
CA LEU A 30 -1.89 16.87 4.01
C LEU A 30 -1.07 16.73 2.74
N THR A 31 -0.55 17.85 2.24
CA THR A 31 0.36 17.86 1.08
C THR A 31 1.47 18.88 1.25
N VAL A 32 2.58 18.67 0.57
CA VAL A 32 3.71 19.64 0.51
C VAL A 32 3.47 20.73 -0.55
N ASP A 33 2.65 20.43 -1.56
CA ASP A 33 2.39 21.33 -2.70
C ASP A 33 0.90 21.25 -3.11
N PRO A 34 0.07 22.15 -2.59
CA PRO A 34 -1.36 22.19 -2.94
C PRO A 34 -1.61 22.43 -4.45
N GLY A 35 -0.76 23.20 -5.10
CA GLY A 35 -0.94 23.53 -6.53
C GLY A 35 -0.76 22.31 -7.45
N ARG A 36 -0.01 21.31 -7.03
CA ARG A 36 0.24 20.08 -7.79
C ARG A 36 -0.56 18.88 -7.28
N ALA A 37 -1.23 19.02 -6.14
CA ALA A 37 -1.88 17.89 -5.45
C ALA A 37 -3.05 17.30 -6.23
N LYS A 38 -3.76 18.07 -7.05
CA LYS A 38 -4.95 17.66 -7.85
C LYS A 38 -5.99 16.90 -6.98
N LEU A 39 -6.14 17.31 -5.71
CA LEU A 39 -7.09 16.71 -4.77
C LEU A 39 -8.53 17.15 -5.11
N PRO A 40 -9.56 16.37 -4.69
CA PRO A 40 -10.95 16.77 -4.87
C PRO A 40 -11.23 18.14 -4.22
N PRO A 41 -12.11 18.96 -4.79
CA PRO A 41 -12.41 20.30 -4.27
C PRO A 41 -13.06 20.28 -2.88
N ASP A 42 -13.73 19.17 -2.52
CA ASP A 42 -14.37 19.00 -1.22
C ASP A 42 -13.40 18.64 -0.09
N ALA A 43 -12.12 18.35 -0.41
CA ALA A 43 -11.09 18.13 0.59
C ALA A 43 -10.51 19.45 1.09
N GLU A 44 -10.42 19.64 2.40
CA GLU A 44 -9.65 20.73 2.99
C GLU A 44 -8.15 20.46 2.80
N VAL A 45 -7.50 21.18 1.90
CA VAL A 45 -6.08 20.98 1.60
C VAL A 45 -5.22 21.82 2.53
N VAL A 46 -4.31 21.18 3.28
CA VAL A 46 -3.40 21.84 4.22
C VAL A 46 -1.95 21.52 3.87
N VAL A 47 -1.11 22.59 3.90
CA VAL A 47 0.32 22.45 3.66
C VAL A 47 1.02 21.87 4.86
N GLY A 48 1.80 20.79 4.64
CA GLY A 48 2.63 20.18 5.66
C GLY A 48 3.27 18.88 5.19
N SER A 49 4.14 18.33 6.03
CA SER A 49 4.87 17.11 5.70
C SER A 49 5.20 16.30 6.93
N LEU A 50 4.98 14.99 6.86
CA LEU A 50 5.46 14.05 7.89
C LEU A 50 6.99 14.11 8.03
N ALA A 51 7.72 14.35 6.94
CA ALA A 51 9.18 14.50 6.98
C ALA A 51 9.65 15.79 7.68
N LYS A 52 8.74 16.77 7.88
CA LYS A 52 9.00 18.06 8.55
C LYS A 52 7.94 18.30 9.64
N PRO A 53 8.00 17.61 10.79
CA PRO A 53 6.94 17.63 11.80
C PRO A 53 6.57 19.02 12.33
N ALA A 54 7.49 19.99 12.29
CA ALA A 54 7.21 21.39 12.67
C ALA A 54 6.08 22.04 11.85
N THR A 55 5.72 21.48 10.70
CA THR A 55 4.61 21.94 9.83
C THR A 55 3.24 21.36 10.19
N LEU A 56 3.19 20.38 11.08
CA LEU A 56 1.98 19.61 11.38
C LEU A 56 0.95 20.27 12.35
N PRO A 57 1.34 21.17 13.28
CA PRO A 57 0.39 21.69 14.27
C PRO A 57 -0.88 22.31 13.67
N VAL A 58 -0.74 23.02 12.53
CA VAL A 58 -1.89 23.61 11.83
C VAL A 58 -2.79 22.52 11.23
N ALA A 59 -2.18 21.48 10.62
CA ALA A 59 -2.89 20.38 10.01
C ALA A 59 -3.65 19.52 11.04
N LEU A 60 -3.14 19.41 12.25
CA LEU A 60 -3.72 18.60 13.34
C LEU A 60 -4.82 19.31 14.13
N LYS A 61 -4.97 20.63 13.99
CA LYS A 61 -5.96 21.39 14.77
C LYS A 61 -7.39 20.94 14.48
N GLY A 62 -8.09 20.45 15.52
CA GLY A 62 -9.48 20.00 15.43
C GLY A 62 -9.68 18.67 14.69
N VAL A 63 -8.60 17.91 14.47
CA VAL A 63 -8.63 16.56 13.90
C VAL A 63 -8.89 15.55 15.01
N SER A 64 -9.84 14.65 14.81
CA SER A 64 -10.15 13.57 15.76
C SER A 64 -9.53 12.22 15.36
N ALA A 65 -9.34 11.99 14.07
CA ALA A 65 -8.73 10.75 13.55
C ALA A 65 -7.73 11.03 12.43
N VAL A 66 -6.74 10.14 12.27
CA VAL A 66 -5.71 10.25 11.24
C VAL A 66 -5.58 8.94 10.48
N TYR A 67 -5.60 9.02 9.14
CA TYR A 67 -4.97 8.02 8.31
C TYR A 67 -3.48 8.35 8.17
N LEU A 68 -2.61 7.47 8.66
CA LEU A 68 -1.18 7.67 8.73
C LEU A 68 -0.44 6.87 7.66
N ALA A 69 0.14 7.56 6.68
CA ALA A 69 1.11 6.98 5.76
C ALA A 69 2.42 6.66 6.51
N PRO A 70 3.15 5.59 6.15
CA PRO A 70 4.35 5.18 6.86
C PRO A 70 5.49 6.20 6.68
N MET A 71 6.10 6.62 7.82
CA MET A 71 7.25 7.52 7.86
C MET A 71 8.02 7.30 9.17
N ALA A 72 8.75 6.21 9.27
CA ALA A 72 9.42 5.76 10.51
C ALA A 72 10.30 6.83 11.16
N ARG A 73 11.08 7.56 10.32
CA ARG A 73 12.07 8.53 10.81
C ARG A 73 11.49 9.63 11.70
N THR A 74 10.25 10.02 11.50
CA THR A 74 9.62 11.16 12.19
C THR A 74 8.33 10.78 12.92
N VAL A 75 7.95 9.52 12.92
CA VAL A 75 6.67 9.06 13.48
C VAL A 75 6.51 9.39 14.97
N ARG A 76 7.56 9.24 15.79
CA ARG A 76 7.48 9.59 17.23
C ARG A 76 7.10 11.05 17.41
N ARG A 77 7.73 11.96 16.65
CA ARG A 77 7.41 13.39 16.72
C ARG A 77 6.01 13.70 16.18
N PHE A 78 5.57 12.99 15.14
CA PHE A 78 4.17 13.06 14.70
C PHE A 78 3.22 12.65 15.83
N CYS A 79 3.45 11.52 16.50
CA CYS A 79 2.61 11.03 17.58
C CYS A 79 2.51 12.02 18.75
N GLU A 80 3.61 12.63 19.17
CA GLU A 80 3.63 13.68 20.19
C GLU A 80 2.72 14.87 19.83
N LEU A 81 2.85 15.35 18.58
CA LEU A 81 2.07 16.50 18.09
C LEU A 81 0.59 16.13 17.92
N ALA A 82 0.29 14.95 17.45
CA ALA A 82 -1.08 14.46 17.27
C ALA A 82 -1.78 14.28 18.63
N ALA A 83 -1.11 13.70 19.62
CA ALA A 83 -1.63 13.58 20.99
C ALA A 83 -1.86 14.94 21.63
N ALA A 84 -0.91 15.88 21.50
CA ALA A 84 -1.06 17.25 22.01
C ALA A 84 -2.19 18.03 21.33
N ALA A 85 -2.55 17.68 20.10
CA ALA A 85 -3.67 18.27 19.36
C ALA A 85 -5.02 17.63 19.66
N GLY A 86 -5.06 16.56 20.47
CA GLY A 86 -6.29 15.84 20.84
C GLY A 86 -6.75 14.81 19.81
N VAL A 87 -5.85 14.30 18.95
CA VAL A 87 -6.17 13.18 18.09
C VAL A 87 -6.41 11.93 18.93
N GLU A 88 -7.52 11.25 18.69
CA GLU A 88 -7.94 10.07 19.47
C GLU A 88 -7.66 8.77 18.73
N ARG A 89 -7.87 8.74 17.39
CA ARG A 89 -7.77 7.53 16.56
C ARG A 89 -6.67 7.66 15.48
N VAL A 90 -5.88 6.61 15.30
CA VAL A 90 -4.88 6.50 14.23
C VAL A 90 -5.04 5.19 13.49
N VAL A 91 -5.36 5.27 12.21
CA VAL A 91 -5.32 4.14 11.28
C VAL A 91 -4.02 4.25 10.49
N ALA A 92 -3.08 3.37 10.73
CA ALA A 92 -1.76 3.43 10.08
C ALA A 92 -1.64 2.38 8.97
N LEU A 93 -1.21 2.83 7.79
CA LEU A 93 -0.74 1.92 6.75
C LEU A 93 0.61 1.35 7.18
N SER A 94 0.68 0.04 7.19
CA SER A 94 1.82 -0.80 7.52
C SER A 94 2.07 -1.76 6.35
N GLY A 95 2.67 -2.92 6.59
CA GLY A 95 2.89 -3.94 5.59
C GLY A 95 2.95 -5.34 6.20
N SER A 96 2.68 -6.35 5.40
CA SER A 96 2.73 -7.76 5.82
C SER A 96 4.16 -8.22 6.20
N SER A 97 5.18 -7.48 5.78
CA SER A 97 6.60 -7.75 6.10
C SER A 97 7.01 -7.37 7.54
N VAL A 98 6.09 -6.81 8.37
CA VAL A 98 6.42 -6.52 9.78
C VAL A 98 6.78 -7.80 10.51
N GLY A 99 8.01 -7.85 11.03
CA GLY A 99 8.52 -8.98 11.81
C GLY A 99 9.24 -10.06 10.99
N ASP A 100 9.46 -9.85 9.68
CA ASP A 100 10.22 -10.79 8.84
C ASP A 100 11.72 -10.85 9.19
N GLY A 101 12.24 -9.82 9.87
CA GLY A 101 13.63 -9.79 10.39
C GLY A 101 14.72 -9.64 9.34
N HIS A 102 14.37 -9.49 8.06
CA HIS A 102 15.35 -9.38 6.98
C HIS A 102 15.96 -7.97 6.90
N GLU A 103 17.27 -7.91 6.69
CA GLU A 103 17.95 -6.68 6.36
C GLU A 103 17.48 -6.17 5.00
N GLY A 104 17.21 -4.86 4.88
CA GLY A 104 16.66 -4.27 3.66
C GLY A 104 15.14 -4.38 3.51
N SER A 105 14.48 -5.13 4.41
CA SER A 105 13.02 -5.22 4.45
C SER A 105 12.39 -3.90 4.89
N SER A 106 11.28 -3.54 4.24
CA SER A 106 10.40 -2.47 4.70
C SER A 106 9.73 -2.77 6.05
N GLY A 107 9.74 -4.03 6.49
CA GLY A 107 9.14 -4.49 7.73
C GLY A 107 9.68 -3.80 8.98
N ASN A 108 10.96 -3.46 9.00
CA ASN A 108 11.57 -2.71 10.09
C ASN A 108 11.02 -1.29 10.21
N GLU A 109 10.80 -0.59 9.07
CA GLU A 109 10.21 0.75 9.07
C GLU A 109 8.74 0.71 9.47
N TYR A 110 7.97 -0.23 8.95
CA TYR A 110 6.57 -0.44 9.34
C TYR A 110 6.45 -0.80 10.83
N GLY A 111 7.29 -1.69 11.33
CA GLY A 111 7.33 -2.06 12.74
C GLY A 111 7.62 -0.88 13.66
N ALA A 112 8.53 0.01 13.27
CA ALA A 112 8.83 1.24 14.01
C ALA A 112 7.62 2.20 14.05
N VAL A 113 6.87 2.31 12.95
CA VAL A 113 5.61 3.11 12.91
C VAL A 113 4.59 2.52 13.86
N GLU A 114 4.33 1.21 13.79
CA GLU A 114 3.37 0.55 14.67
C GLU A 114 3.74 0.70 16.15
N ALA A 115 5.02 0.50 16.50
CA ALA A 115 5.49 0.65 17.87
C ALA A 115 5.26 2.06 18.39
N ALA A 116 5.61 3.09 17.63
CA ALA A 116 5.44 4.47 18.04
C ALA A 116 3.95 4.86 18.23
N VAL A 117 3.07 4.35 17.35
CA VAL A 117 1.62 4.61 17.44
C VAL A 117 1.02 3.91 18.66
N ARG A 118 1.43 2.65 18.97
CA ARG A 118 0.99 1.94 20.19
C ARG A 118 1.46 2.65 21.46
N GLU A 119 2.75 3.03 21.52
CA GLU A 119 3.35 3.70 22.67
C GLU A 119 2.68 5.05 22.98
N ALA A 120 2.16 5.74 21.95
CA ALA A 120 1.47 7.01 22.11
C ALA A 120 0.04 6.88 22.69
N GLY A 121 -0.50 5.67 22.77
CA GLY A 121 -1.79 5.40 23.43
C GLY A 121 -3.04 5.76 22.62
N PHE A 122 -2.94 5.93 21.31
CA PHE A 122 -4.09 6.14 20.44
C PHE A 122 -5.02 4.91 20.38
N ALA A 123 -6.30 5.13 20.06
CA ALA A 123 -7.16 4.09 19.51
C ALA A 123 -6.63 3.72 18.12
N TRP A 124 -5.70 2.76 18.05
CA TRP A 124 -4.99 2.43 16.84
C TRP A 124 -5.60 1.25 16.07
N THR A 125 -5.42 1.27 14.74
CA THR A 125 -5.67 0.15 13.83
C THR A 125 -4.53 0.09 12.82
N PHE A 126 -3.98 -1.09 12.56
CA PHE A 126 -2.93 -1.28 11.56
C PHE A 126 -3.45 -2.04 10.36
N LEU A 127 -3.15 -1.53 9.16
CA LEU A 127 -3.43 -2.19 7.91
C LEU A 127 -2.11 -2.73 7.35
N ARG A 128 -2.02 -4.04 7.24
CA ARG A 128 -0.83 -4.75 6.73
C ARG A 128 -1.12 -5.39 5.38
N PRO A 129 -1.19 -4.61 4.29
CA PRO A 129 -1.35 -5.19 2.97
C PRO A 129 -0.12 -6.01 2.58
N GLY A 130 -0.36 -7.05 1.76
CA GLY A 130 0.66 -7.79 1.05
C GLY A 130 1.17 -7.04 -0.19
N VAL A 131 1.59 -7.79 -1.20
CA VAL A 131 2.08 -7.24 -2.47
C VAL A 131 0.97 -6.49 -3.20
N PHE A 132 1.30 -5.33 -3.77
CA PHE A 132 0.33 -4.53 -4.52
C PHE A 132 0.26 -4.97 -5.99
N MET A 133 -0.95 -5.06 -6.55
CA MET A 133 -1.14 -5.26 -8.00
C MET A 133 -0.40 -4.19 -8.81
N ASN A 134 -0.30 -2.98 -8.27
CA ASN A 134 0.40 -1.87 -8.92
C ASN A 134 1.90 -2.12 -9.17
N ASN A 135 2.53 -3.08 -8.49
CA ASN A 135 3.93 -3.45 -8.77
C ASN A 135 4.08 -4.03 -10.19
N THR A 136 3.00 -4.59 -10.76
CA THR A 136 2.96 -5.05 -12.14
C THR A 136 3.15 -3.91 -13.16
N LEU A 137 2.91 -2.66 -12.79
CA LEU A 137 3.15 -1.51 -13.69
C LEU A 137 4.62 -1.40 -14.12
N ASP A 138 5.54 -1.89 -13.30
CA ASP A 138 6.96 -1.96 -13.63
C ASP A 138 7.26 -2.90 -14.81
N TRP A 139 6.31 -3.78 -15.16
CA TRP A 139 6.42 -4.67 -16.31
C TRP A 139 5.90 -4.05 -17.62
N ALA A 140 5.35 -2.83 -17.60
CA ALA A 140 4.66 -2.25 -18.73
C ALA A 140 5.49 -2.29 -20.04
N ASP A 141 6.78 -1.93 -19.98
CA ASP A 141 7.66 -1.98 -21.16
C ASP A 141 7.91 -3.42 -21.65
N MET A 142 8.09 -4.36 -20.74
CA MET A 142 8.24 -5.78 -21.05
C MET A 142 6.97 -6.35 -21.68
N VAL A 143 5.82 -5.99 -21.13
CA VAL A 143 4.50 -6.40 -21.64
C VAL A 143 4.29 -5.85 -23.04
N ARG A 144 4.57 -4.56 -23.29
CA ARG A 144 4.51 -3.96 -24.65
C ARG A 144 5.46 -4.66 -25.63
N ALA A 145 6.65 -5.06 -25.17
CA ALA A 145 7.59 -5.81 -25.96
C ALA A 145 7.18 -7.29 -26.22
N GLY A 146 6.12 -7.79 -25.57
CA GLY A 146 5.59 -9.14 -25.75
C GLY A 146 6.29 -10.22 -24.92
N GLU A 147 7.22 -9.86 -24.03
CA GLU A 147 7.92 -10.81 -23.18
C GLU A 147 8.23 -10.20 -21.80
N VAL A 148 7.74 -10.84 -20.72
CA VAL A 148 8.10 -10.51 -19.34
C VAL A 148 9.19 -11.47 -18.87
N ARG A 149 10.26 -10.91 -18.33
CA ARG A 149 11.44 -11.66 -17.85
C ARG A 149 11.56 -11.49 -16.34
N MET A 150 11.31 -12.59 -15.61
CA MET A 150 11.35 -12.62 -14.14
C MET A 150 11.86 -14.00 -13.69
N ALA A 151 12.50 -14.02 -12.50
CA ALA A 151 12.77 -15.26 -11.79
C ALA A 151 11.52 -15.69 -10.99
N TYR A 152 11.48 -16.98 -10.64
CA TYR A 152 10.45 -17.53 -9.78
C TYR A 152 9.02 -17.41 -10.35
N GLY A 153 8.86 -17.75 -11.63
CA GLY A 153 7.58 -17.62 -12.34
C GLY A 153 6.39 -18.29 -11.66
N ASP A 154 6.63 -19.36 -10.92
CA ASP A 154 5.61 -20.12 -10.21
C ASP A 154 5.43 -19.66 -8.73
N ALA A 155 6.14 -18.61 -8.30
CA ALA A 155 5.94 -17.98 -6.99
C ALA A 155 4.52 -17.42 -6.89
N THR A 156 3.74 -17.97 -5.96
CA THR A 156 2.31 -17.65 -5.83
C THR A 156 2.09 -16.63 -4.73
N GLN A 157 1.49 -15.52 -5.10
CA GLN A 157 1.21 -14.38 -4.23
C GLN A 157 -0.29 -14.05 -4.23
N THR A 158 -0.71 -13.19 -3.31
CA THR A 158 -2.09 -12.69 -3.21
C THR A 158 -2.14 -11.19 -3.42
N PRO A 159 -1.82 -10.70 -4.66
CA PRO A 159 -1.71 -9.27 -4.91
C PRO A 159 -3.04 -8.54 -4.65
N ILE A 160 -2.96 -7.35 -4.03
CA ILE A 160 -4.12 -6.56 -3.64
C ILE A 160 -4.20 -5.25 -4.43
N ASP A 161 -5.43 -4.84 -4.82
CA ASP A 161 -5.67 -3.53 -5.42
C ASP A 161 -5.59 -2.40 -4.39
N LEU A 162 -5.06 -1.25 -4.80
CA LEU A 162 -4.94 -0.08 -3.93
C LEU A 162 -6.31 0.50 -3.54
N GLY A 163 -7.33 0.34 -4.38
CA GLY A 163 -8.70 0.75 -4.10
C GLY A 163 -9.29 -0.05 -2.94
N ASP A 164 -9.04 -1.36 -2.88
CA ASP A 164 -9.49 -2.19 -1.77
C ASP A 164 -8.80 -1.82 -0.46
N ILE A 165 -7.50 -1.51 -0.49
CA ILE A 165 -6.79 -1.01 0.69
C ILE A 165 -7.40 0.31 1.17
N ALA A 166 -7.70 1.22 0.24
CA ALA A 166 -8.26 2.53 0.55
C ALA A 166 -9.68 2.43 1.10
N ALA A 167 -10.52 1.58 0.52
CA ALA A 167 -11.89 1.34 1.00
C ALA A 167 -11.89 0.77 2.43
N VAL A 168 -11.01 -0.22 2.71
CA VAL A 168 -10.82 -0.72 4.07
C VAL A 168 -10.33 0.38 5.01
N ALA A 169 -9.34 1.17 4.59
CA ALA A 169 -8.81 2.28 5.40
C ALA A 169 -9.87 3.30 5.74
N ALA A 170 -10.68 3.72 4.76
CA ALA A 170 -11.78 4.66 4.98
C ALA A 170 -12.80 4.09 5.95
N ARG A 171 -13.18 2.83 5.79
CA ARG A 171 -14.14 2.15 6.65
C ARG A 171 -13.68 2.09 8.10
N VAL A 172 -12.46 1.60 8.36
CA VAL A 172 -11.94 1.47 9.73
C VAL A 172 -11.57 2.82 10.37
N CYS A 173 -11.46 3.90 9.59
CA CYS A 173 -11.34 5.26 10.13
C CYS A 173 -12.63 5.74 10.78
N VAL A 174 -13.81 5.30 10.32
CA VAL A 174 -15.12 5.80 10.75
C VAL A 174 -15.89 4.81 11.60
N GLU A 175 -15.75 3.52 11.36
CA GLU A 175 -16.46 2.47 12.13
C GLU A 175 -15.77 2.17 13.46
N ASP A 176 -16.57 1.72 14.42
CA ASP A 176 -16.07 1.19 15.69
C ASP A 176 -15.75 -0.30 15.59
N GLY A 177 -15.07 -0.85 16.61
CA GLY A 177 -14.74 -2.27 16.67
C GLY A 177 -13.35 -2.64 16.12
N HIS A 178 -12.59 -1.68 15.58
CA HIS A 178 -11.27 -1.93 15.00
C HIS A 178 -10.10 -1.50 15.91
N VAL A 179 -10.39 -0.95 17.09
CA VAL A 179 -9.36 -0.49 18.05
C VAL A 179 -8.51 -1.67 18.51
N GLY A 180 -7.20 -1.55 18.39
CA GLY A 180 -6.24 -2.60 18.75
C GLY A 180 -6.15 -3.74 17.72
N ALA A 181 -6.82 -3.59 16.57
CA ALA A 181 -6.79 -4.59 15.52
C ALA A 181 -5.64 -4.38 14.53
N THR A 182 -5.12 -5.49 14.03
CA THR A 182 -4.19 -5.53 12.90
C THR A 182 -4.84 -6.35 11.79
N HIS A 183 -5.16 -5.71 10.67
CA HIS A 183 -5.77 -6.34 9.52
C HIS A 183 -4.71 -6.66 8.46
N VAL A 184 -4.45 -7.95 8.23
CA VAL A 184 -3.59 -8.41 7.14
C VAL A 184 -4.43 -8.48 5.88
N LEU A 185 -4.13 -7.63 4.89
CA LEU A 185 -4.93 -7.47 3.69
C LEU A 185 -4.28 -8.17 2.50
N SER A 186 -5.06 -8.93 1.78
CA SER A 186 -4.67 -9.59 0.53
C SER A 186 -5.72 -9.35 -0.56
N GLY A 187 -5.34 -9.57 -1.81
CA GLY A 187 -6.31 -9.75 -2.89
C GLY A 187 -7.12 -11.03 -2.72
N PRO A 188 -8.16 -11.21 -3.55
CA PRO A 188 -9.07 -12.35 -3.45
C PRO A 188 -8.49 -13.64 -4.02
N GLU A 189 -7.38 -13.58 -4.75
CA GLU A 189 -6.82 -14.69 -5.53
C GLU A 189 -5.37 -14.97 -5.14
N ALA A 190 -5.02 -16.26 -5.08
CA ALA A 190 -3.63 -16.71 -5.08
C ALA A 190 -3.21 -16.94 -6.54
N ILE A 191 -2.25 -16.18 -7.03
CA ILE A 191 -1.88 -16.15 -8.45
C ILE A 191 -0.36 -16.05 -8.60
N SER A 192 0.24 -16.93 -9.43
CA SER A 192 1.66 -16.93 -9.73
C SER A 192 2.05 -15.78 -10.67
N LEU A 193 3.35 -15.45 -10.74
CA LEU A 193 3.84 -14.43 -11.67
C LEU A 193 3.53 -14.81 -13.12
N ARG A 194 3.64 -16.09 -13.46
CA ARG A 194 3.33 -16.62 -14.79
C ARG A 194 1.85 -16.46 -15.12
N GLU A 195 0.95 -16.73 -14.18
CA GLU A 195 -0.49 -16.53 -14.35
C GLU A 195 -0.86 -15.04 -14.44
N GLN A 196 -0.16 -14.16 -13.71
CA GLN A 196 -0.32 -12.71 -13.86
C GLN A 196 0.00 -12.27 -15.30
N VAL A 197 1.10 -12.77 -15.89
CA VAL A 197 1.48 -12.46 -17.27
C VAL A 197 0.47 -13.03 -18.28
N ALA A 198 -0.02 -14.26 -18.06
CA ALA A 198 -1.07 -14.85 -18.89
C ALA A 198 -2.37 -14.06 -18.83
N THR A 199 -2.75 -13.56 -17.65
CA THR A 199 -3.93 -12.70 -17.47
C THR A 199 -3.79 -11.38 -18.21
N LEU A 200 -2.61 -10.73 -18.16
CA LEU A 200 -2.34 -9.54 -18.96
C LEU A 200 -2.48 -9.82 -20.47
N GLY A 201 -1.95 -10.95 -20.94
CA GLY A 201 -2.09 -11.39 -22.32
C GLY A 201 -3.55 -11.55 -22.74
N SER A 202 -4.36 -12.19 -21.89
CA SER A 202 -5.80 -12.37 -22.12
C SER A 202 -6.54 -11.03 -22.19
N VAL A 203 -6.27 -10.11 -21.26
CA VAL A 203 -6.86 -8.77 -21.24
C VAL A 203 -6.48 -7.96 -22.48
N LEU A 204 -5.25 -8.08 -22.96
CA LEU A 204 -4.76 -7.36 -24.15
C LEU A 204 -5.18 -8.02 -25.44
N GLY A 205 -5.64 -9.28 -25.43
CA GLY A 205 -6.02 -10.05 -26.62
C GLY A 205 -4.80 -10.51 -27.44
N ARG A 206 -3.63 -10.69 -26.82
CA ARG A 206 -2.41 -11.16 -27.43
C ARG A 206 -1.58 -12.01 -26.48
N GLU A 207 -0.77 -12.91 -27.01
CA GLU A 207 0.17 -13.68 -26.21
C GLU A 207 1.30 -12.78 -25.68
N ILE A 208 1.61 -12.94 -24.38
CA ILE A 208 2.80 -12.38 -23.74
C ILE A 208 3.61 -13.54 -23.20
N ARG A 209 4.85 -13.65 -23.67
CA ARG A 209 5.71 -14.73 -23.23
C ARG A 209 6.24 -14.44 -21.83
N PHE A 210 6.23 -15.45 -20.96
CA PHE A 210 6.99 -15.42 -19.71
C PHE A 210 8.35 -16.11 -19.96
N ARG A 211 9.44 -15.38 -19.72
CA ARG A 211 10.79 -15.92 -19.74
C ARG A 211 11.33 -16.03 -18.33
N GLU A 212 11.57 -17.27 -17.92
CA GLU A 212 12.18 -17.56 -16.62
C GLU A 212 13.64 -17.07 -16.61
N LEU A 213 14.01 -16.31 -15.58
CA LEU A 213 15.37 -15.91 -15.27
C LEU A 213 15.92 -16.75 -14.12
N THR A 214 17.24 -16.90 -14.06
CA THR A 214 17.88 -17.37 -12.82
C THR A 214 17.83 -16.26 -11.76
N ARG A 215 18.06 -16.63 -10.50
CA ARG A 215 18.19 -15.66 -9.41
C ARG A 215 19.28 -14.61 -9.70
N GLU A 216 20.41 -15.04 -10.23
CA GLU A 216 21.55 -14.19 -10.55
C GLU A 216 21.23 -13.21 -11.69
N GLU A 217 20.53 -13.67 -12.72
CA GLU A 217 20.10 -12.82 -13.83
C GLU A 217 19.11 -11.75 -13.33
N GLN A 218 18.14 -12.13 -12.50
CA GLN A 218 17.18 -11.20 -11.91
C GLN A 218 17.86 -10.19 -11.01
N ARG A 219 18.79 -10.66 -10.17
CA ARG A 219 19.58 -9.80 -9.27
C ARG A 219 20.35 -8.76 -10.07
N ALA A 220 21.07 -9.18 -11.10
CA ALA A 220 21.83 -8.29 -11.98
C ALA A 220 20.93 -7.27 -12.69
N GLN A 221 19.75 -7.70 -13.15
CA GLN A 221 18.78 -6.83 -13.81
C GLN A 221 18.29 -5.72 -12.85
N TRP A 222 17.88 -6.05 -11.64
CA TRP A 222 17.36 -5.05 -10.68
C TRP A 222 18.43 -4.10 -10.15
N ILE A 223 19.65 -4.59 -9.92
CA ILE A 223 20.79 -3.72 -9.60
C ILE A 223 21.06 -2.76 -10.76
N GLY A 224 20.98 -3.26 -11.99
CA GLY A 224 21.11 -2.43 -13.20
C GLY A 224 20.03 -1.35 -13.33
N TYR A 225 18.87 -1.54 -12.76
CA TYR A 225 17.80 -0.53 -12.62
C TYR A 225 17.99 0.39 -11.44
N GLY A 226 19.03 0.22 -10.63
CA GLY A 226 19.36 1.08 -9.48
C GLY A 226 18.66 0.67 -8.18
N VAL A 227 18.09 -0.52 -8.10
CA VAL A 227 17.54 -1.04 -6.84
C VAL A 227 18.71 -1.38 -5.90
N PRO A 228 18.70 -0.93 -4.62
CA PRO A 228 19.74 -1.27 -3.66
C PRO A 228 19.90 -2.79 -3.47
N GLU A 229 21.12 -3.28 -3.37
CA GLU A 229 21.41 -4.73 -3.29
C GLU A 229 20.65 -5.42 -2.14
N THR A 230 20.61 -4.81 -0.96
CA THR A 230 19.89 -5.35 0.20
C THR A 230 18.39 -5.49 -0.07
N ALA A 231 17.79 -4.56 -0.80
CA ALA A 231 16.39 -4.63 -1.19
C ALA A 231 16.17 -5.70 -2.27
N VAL A 232 17.12 -5.85 -3.21
CA VAL A 232 17.06 -6.91 -4.25
C VAL A 232 17.10 -8.28 -3.60
N ASP A 233 18.03 -8.52 -2.68
CA ASP A 233 18.18 -9.81 -2.02
C ASP A 233 16.93 -10.14 -1.19
N TRP A 234 16.38 -9.18 -0.45
CA TRP A 234 15.12 -9.34 0.28
C TRP A 234 13.93 -9.68 -0.63
N LEU A 235 13.78 -8.98 -1.77
CA LEU A 235 12.71 -9.26 -2.73
C LEU A 235 12.83 -10.68 -3.33
N LEU A 236 14.04 -11.09 -3.70
CA LEU A 236 14.30 -12.43 -4.25
C LEU A 236 14.03 -13.53 -3.22
N ASP A 237 14.41 -13.33 -1.96
CA ASP A 237 14.11 -14.25 -0.86
C ASP A 237 12.59 -14.35 -0.66
N GLY A 238 11.85 -13.23 -0.77
CA GLY A 238 10.41 -13.21 -0.70
C GLY A 238 9.72 -14.02 -1.83
N PHE A 239 10.21 -13.93 -3.07
CA PHE A 239 9.70 -14.77 -4.16
C PHE A 239 10.04 -16.25 -3.95
N GLU A 240 11.25 -16.56 -3.51
CA GLU A 240 11.66 -17.93 -3.20
C GLU A 240 10.80 -18.52 -2.06
N GLU A 241 10.48 -17.71 -1.05
CA GLU A 241 9.58 -18.12 0.04
C GLU A 241 8.17 -18.40 -0.47
N THR A 242 7.61 -17.55 -1.32
CA THR A 242 6.26 -17.76 -1.89
C THR A 242 6.21 -18.88 -2.92
N LEU A 243 7.35 -19.29 -3.46
CA LEU A 243 7.47 -20.52 -4.27
C LEU A 243 7.36 -21.78 -3.39
N ARG A 244 8.00 -21.76 -2.21
CA ARG A 244 7.97 -22.89 -1.25
C ARG A 244 6.68 -22.93 -0.44
N HIS A 245 6.16 -21.76 -0.07
CA HIS A 245 4.98 -21.55 0.74
C HIS A 245 4.02 -20.60 0.04
N PRO A 246 3.21 -21.09 -0.91
CA PRO A 246 2.23 -20.30 -1.65
C PRO A 246 1.34 -19.50 -0.69
N GLN A 247 1.15 -18.21 -0.96
CA GLN A 247 0.27 -17.38 -0.17
C GLN A 247 -1.20 -17.80 -0.38
N VAL A 248 -2.00 -17.56 0.66
CA VAL A 248 -3.44 -17.83 0.64
C VAL A 248 -4.18 -16.52 0.93
N PRO A 249 -5.28 -16.22 0.22
CA PRO A 249 -6.10 -15.04 0.51
C PRO A 249 -6.58 -15.03 1.96
N THR A 250 -6.50 -13.86 2.60
CA THR A 250 -6.91 -13.70 4.01
C THR A 250 -8.43 -13.59 4.17
N GLY A 251 -9.16 -13.19 3.13
CA GLY A 251 -10.59 -12.93 3.18
C GLY A 251 -10.98 -11.62 3.91
N VAL A 252 -10.04 -10.93 4.52
CA VAL A 252 -10.31 -9.74 5.36
C VAL A 252 -10.94 -8.60 4.57
N VAL A 253 -10.57 -8.40 3.30
CA VAL A 253 -11.20 -7.38 2.44
C VAL A 253 -12.68 -7.66 2.27
N GLU A 254 -13.06 -8.89 1.95
CA GLU A 254 -14.46 -9.29 1.78
C GLU A 254 -15.23 -9.20 3.11
N GLU A 255 -14.63 -9.65 4.21
CA GLU A 255 -15.22 -9.54 5.55
C GLU A 255 -15.53 -8.08 5.90
N LEU A 256 -14.56 -7.19 5.72
CA LEU A 256 -14.71 -5.78 6.10
C LEU A 256 -15.60 -4.99 5.14
N LEU A 257 -15.55 -5.26 3.82
CA LEU A 257 -16.27 -4.47 2.84
C LEU A 257 -17.64 -5.03 2.46
N GLY A 258 -17.92 -6.32 2.80
CA GLY A 258 -19.15 -7.01 2.39
C GLY A 258 -19.23 -7.26 0.87
N ARG A 259 -18.10 -7.18 0.17
CA ARG A 259 -17.96 -7.51 -1.25
C ARG A 259 -16.60 -8.17 -1.48
N PRO A 260 -16.46 -8.99 -2.55
CA PRO A 260 -15.17 -9.51 -2.94
C PRO A 260 -14.16 -8.39 -3.20
N GLY A 261 -12.88 -8.68 -2.97
CA GLY A 261 -11.80 -7.82 -3.42
C GLY A 261 -11.70 -7.81 -4.96
N THR A 262 -11.03 -6.81 -5.49
CA THR A 262 -10.77 -6.66 -6.93
C THR A 262 -9.86 -7.80 -7.40
N THR A 263 -10.26 -8.53 -8.43
CA THR A 263 -9.44 -9.57 -9.06
C THR A 263 -8.29 -8.96 -9.87
N TYR A 264 -7.24 -9.75 -10.08
CA TYR A 264 -6.12 -9.29 -10.91
C TYR A 264 -6.54 -9.00 -12.36
N ALA A 265 -7.50 -9.76 -12.89
CA ALA A 265 -8.06 -9.55 -14.21
C ALA A 265 -8.83 -8.22 -14.33
N GLU A 266 -9.66 -7.90 -13.33
CA GLU A 266 -10.38 -6.62 -13.28
C GLU A 266 -9.42 -5.44 -13.15
N TRP A 267 -8.41 -5.55 -12.28
CA TRP A 267 -7.36 -4.56 -12.13
C TRP A 267 -6.59 -4.31 -13.44
N ALA A 268 -6.21 -5.39 -14.14
CA ALA A 268 -5.49 -5.32 -15.41
C ALA A 268 -6.37 -4.70 -16.52
N ALA A 269 -7.64 -5.09 -16.58
CA ALA A 269 -8.59 -4.55 -17.56
C ALA A 269 -8.80 -3.04 -17.40
N ALA A 270 -8.90 -2.56 -16.16
CA ALA A 270 -9.01 -1.13 -15.85
C ALA A 270 -7.77 -0.31 -16.23
N ARG A 271 -6.62 -0.98 -16.44
CA ARG A 271 -5.32 -0.36 -16.78
C ARG A 271 -4.78 -0.82 -18.15
N ARG A 272 -5.66 -1.34 -18.99
CA ARG A 272 -5.30 -1.88 -20.30
C ARG A 272 -4.41 -0.94 -21.12
N ASP A 273 -4.72 0.36 -21.11
CA ASP A 273 -3.99 1.37 -21.90
C ASP A 273 -2.54 1.56 -21.45
N VAL A 274 -2.21 1.21 -20.22
CA VAL A 274 -0.82 1.27 -19.70
C VAL A 274 0.04 0.19 -20.32
N PHE A 275 -0.57 -0.96 -20.65
CA PHE A 275 0.10 -2.16 -21.14
C PHE A 275 -0.02 -2.34 -22.68
N ALA A 276 -0.89 -1.56 -23.32
CA ALA A 276 -1.16 -1.63 -24.76
C ALA A 276 0.01 -1.13 -25.62
#